data_e34c413cfd0b5614c346a7fd1fe1f988
#
_entry.id   e34c413cfd0b5614c346a7fd1fe1f988
#
_cell.length_a   1.000
_cell.length_b   1.000
_cell.length_c   1.000
_cell.angle_alpha   90.00
_cell.angle_beta   90.00
_cell.angle_gamma   90.00
#
_symmetry.space_group_name_H-M   'P 1'
#
loop_
_entity.id
_entity.type
_entity.pdbx_description
1 polymer ?
#
loop_
_entity_poly.entity_id
_entity_poly.type
_entity_poly.pdbx_seq_one_letter_code
_entity_poly.pdbx_strand_id
1 'polypeptide(L)'
;MGESRNRSGTAGMSRRRFLGAASAGVGALSLAQRTAIAEVMLGGTSGLTVADIQGWGEVPGVVDIGDNENPYGPSPMAVRAVADRLMDVNRYDFGSPRDLGNAIGVYHGLPEPEPVTFRFAPSNYPVHVEAGSSFILQVVADRFGIRNGRGEIIEADPAYGGVSRFIEGYQKRFGGRVSVRRVPTTADFKHDLDAMRDAVTNRTTLIVITNPNNPTGTIVPQAELERFVESLPRRVTVLIDEAYIDFVREEEYGDSVALTQRYPNVIVSRTFSKIYGLAGLRIGYAIADKEVVDELRFFGNAGGIGSINASAAIAALDDRAFVRRVRRMTNQVKDFFYAELDRLGLDYVPSHSSFVLVNAGQDGAALARRLADRNIMISRLGMDGNERMTNYVRFSMGTPEELQVTVDALEEELTA
;
A
#
# COMPACT_ATOMS: atom_id res chain seq x y z
N MET A 1 -21.55 50.28 -41.08
CA MET A 1 -20.16 49.80 -40.90
C MET A 1 -20.07 49.01 -39.62
N GLY A 2 -20.18 47.70 -39.71
CA GLY A 2 -20.23 46.79 -38.57
C GLY A 2 -19.04 45.87 -38.61
N GLU A 3 -18.19 45.92 -37.62
CA GLU A 3 -17.08 45.02 -37.45
C GLU A 3 -17.55 43.69 -36.88
N SER A 4 -17.35 42.63 -37.64
CA SER A 4 -17.55 41.27 -37.21
C SER A 4 -16.34 40.78 -36.38
N ARG A 5 -16.54 40.56 -35.09
CA ARG A 5 -15.59 39.89 -34.22
C ARG A 5 -15.66 38.36 -34.45
N ASN A 6 -14.65 37.84 -35.07
CA ASN A 6 -14.41 36.43 -35.24
C ASN A 6 -14.06 35.79 -33.85
N ARG A 7 -14.96 35.01 -33.28
CA ARG A 7 -14.69 34.16 -32.11
C ARG A 7 -14.28 32.80 -32.61
N SER A 8 -12.99 32.50 -32.53
CA SER A 8 -12.47 31.15 -32.68
C SER A 8 -13.03 30.27 -31.52
N GLY A 9 -14.02 29.45 -31.87
CA GLY A 9 -14.59 28.49 -30.96
C GLY A 9 -13.63 27.31 -30.79
N THR A 10 -13.09 27.13 -29.60
CA THR A 10 -12.55 25.85 -29.17
C THR A 10 -13.68 24.84 -29.14
N ALA A 11 -13.69 23.93 -30.10
CA ALA A 11 -14.67 22.85 -30.18
C ALA A 11 -14.48 21.90 -29.00
N GLY A 12 -15.21 22.14 -27.93
CA GLY A 12 -15.30 21.23 -26.79
C GLY A 12 -15.84 19.88 -27.27
N MET A 13 -15.11 18.84 -27.01
CA MET A 13 -15.50 17.46 -27.31
C MET A 13 -16.83 17.17 -26.59
N SER A 14 -17.89 16.79 -27.32
CA SER A 14 -19.18 16.49 -26.72
C SER A 14 -19.09 15.30 -25.78
N ARG A 15 -19.90 15.26 -24.69
CA ARG A 15 -20.01 14.13 -23.75
C ARG A 15 -20.15 12.77 -24.46
N ARG A 16 -20.84 12.72 -25.61
CA ARG A 16 -21.00 11.52 -26.43
C ARG A 16 -19.71 11.10 -27.13
N ARG A 17 -18.88 12.05 -27.56
CA ARG A 17 -17.53 11.77 -28.11
C ARG A 17 -16.53 11.39 -27.04
N PHE A 18 -16.64 12.00 -25.84
CA PHE A 18 -15.82 11.62 -24.69
C PHE A 18 -16.16 10.21 -24.23
N LEU A 19 -17.44 9.86 -24.11
CA LEU A 19 -17.88 8.50 -23.75
C LEU A 19 -17.55 7.48 -24.87
N GLY A 20 -17.59 7.89 -26.14
CA GLY A 20 -17.17 7.04 -27.25
C GLY A 20 -15.66 6.84 -27.32
N ALA A 21 -14.85 7.86 -26.96
CA ALA A 21 -13.40 7.74 -26.85
C ALA A 21 -12.98 6.98 -25.59
N ALA A 22 -13.70 7.15 -24.47
CA ALA A 22 -13.49 6.37 -23.24
C ALA A 22 -13.87 4.90 -23.43
N SER A 23 -14.90 4.59 -24.22
CA SER A 23 -15.26 3.20 -24.57
C SER A 23 -14.31 2.56 -25.60
N ALA A 24 -13.55 3.36 -26.35
CA ALA A 24 -12.49 2.87 -27.24
C ALA A 24 -11.12 2.77 -26.54
N GLY A 25 -10.94 3.46 -25.40
CA GLY A 25 -9.73 3.46 -24.59
C GLY A 25 -9.80 2.59 -23.33
N VAL A 26 -10.97 2.08 -22.95
CA VAL A 26 -11.10 0.95 -22.03
C VAL A 26 -10.65 -0.27 -22.81
N GLY A 27 -9.39 -0.64 -22.62
CA GLY A 27 -8.72 -1.69 -23.35
C GLY A 27 -9.66 -2.87 -23.55
N ALA A 28 -9.83 -3.27 -24.80
CA ALA A 28 -10.65 -4.41 -25.12
C ALA A 28 -10.00 -5.60 -24.41
N LEU A 29 -10.56 -5.99 -23.23
CA LEU A 29 -10.25 -7.27 -22.61
C LEU A 29 -10.17 -8.30 -23.75
N SER A 30 -9.11 -9.08 -23.79
CA SER A 30 -8.97 -10.14 -24.78
C SER A 30 -10.23 -11.01 -24.71
N LEU A 31 -10.57 -11.65 -25.81
CA LEU A 31 -11.74 -12.54 -25.83
C LEU A 31 -11.66 -13.59 -24.68
N ALA A 32 -10.44 -14.08 -24.40
CA ALA A 32 -10.18 -15.01 -23.32
C ALA A 32 -10.48 -14.40 -21.93
N GLN A 33 -10.08 -13.14 -21.68
CA GLN A 33 -10.38 -12.44 -20.42
C GLN A 33 -11.88 -12.21 -20.23
N ARG A 34 -12.61 -11.84 -21.31
CA ARG A 34 -14.08 -11.70 -21.28
C ARG A 34 -14.78 -13.03 -21.02
N THR A 35 -14.28 -14.11 -21.59
CA THR A 35 -14.81 -15.46 -21.38
C THR A 35 -14.56 -15.90 -19.94
N ALA A 36 -13.35 -15.70 -19.40
CA ALA A 36 -13.02 -16.03 -18.01
C ALA A 36 -13.90 -15.26 -17.01
N ILE A 37 -14.12 -13.96 -17.23
CA ILE A 37 -15.03 -13.15 -16.39
C ILE A 37 -16.46 -13.68 -16.49
N ALA A 38 -16.94 -13.98 -17.70
CA ALA A 38 -18.29 -14.53 -17.89
C ALA A 38 -18.44 -15.90 -17.23
N GLU A 39 -17.44 -16.77 -17.30
CA GLU A 39 -17.42 -18.06 -16.62
C GLU A 39 -17.45 -17.91 -15.09
N VAL A 40 -16.67 -16.99 -14.54
CA VAL A 40 -16.71 -16.65 -13.11
C VAL A 40 -18.09 -16.17 -12.69
N MET A 41 -18.69 -15.26 -13.45
CA MET A 41 -20.02 -14.70 -13.17
C MET A 41 -21.15 -15.72 -13.32
N LEU A 42 -21.00 -16.73 -14.15
CA LEU A 42 -21.98 -17.79 -14.40
C LEU A 42 -21.76 -19.05 -13.55
N GLY A 43 -20.82 -19.02 -12.59
CA GLY A 43 -20.56 -20.15 -11.69
C GLY A 43 -19.67 -21.24 -12.27
N GLY A 44 -19.02 -21.00 -13.42
CA GLY A 44 -18.07 -21.91 -14.06
C GLY A 44 -16.62 -21.81 -13.53
N THR A 45 -16.43 -21.52 -12.25
CA THR A 45 -15.13 -21.12 -11.68
C THR A 45 -14.16 -22.25 -11.36
N SER A 46 -14.52 -23.50 -11.62
CA SER A 46 -13.70 -24.64 -11.16
C SER A 46 -12.32 -24.77 -11.82
N GLY A 47 -12.02 -23.97 -12.85
CA GLY A 47 -10.77 -24.00 -13.58
C GLY A 47 -9.97 -22.69 -13.61
N LEU A 48 -10.41 -21.61 -12.93
CA LEU A 48 -9.72 -20.32 -12.99
C LEU A 48 -8.29 -20.41 -12.42
N THR A 49 -7.31 -20.03 -13.21
CA THR A 49 -5.89 -20.08 -12.88
C THR A 49 -5.30 -18.68 -12.77
N VAL A 50 -4.07 -18.58 -12.25
CA VAL A 50 -3.33 -17.29 -12.21
C VAL A 50 -3.10 -16.74 -13.63
N ALA A 51 -2.88 -17.62 -14.62
CA ALA A 51 -2.69 -17.18 -16.01
C ALA A 51 -3.95 -16.54 -16.60
N ASP A 52 -5.14 -16.94 -16.14
CA ASP A 52 -6.41 -16.39 -16.62
C ASP A 52 -6.70 -14.98 -16.06
N ILE A 53 -6.07 -14.62 -14.95
CA ILE A 53 -6.23 -13.32 -14.29
C ILE A 53 -5.07 -12.37 -14.56
N GLN A 54 -3.94 -12.89 -14.97
CA GLN A 54 -2.78 -12.06 -15.32
C GLN A 54 -3.14 -11.07 -16.42
N GLY A 55 -2.74 -9.82 -16.24
CA GLY A 55 -3.08 -8.73 -17.15
C GLY A 55 -4.47 -8.11 -16.95
N TRP A 56 -5.22 -8.54 -15.92
CA TRP A 56 -6.46 -7.85 -15.56
C TRP A 56 -6.16 -6.45 -15.03
N GLY A 57 -6.81 -5.44 -15.62
CA GLY A 57 -6.59 -4.03 -15.28
C GLY A 57 -5.49 -3.36 -16.11
N GLU A 58 -4.69 -4.09 -16.88
CA GLU A 58 -3.68 -3.52 -17.75
C GLU A 58 -4.32 -2.71 -18.90
N VAL A 59 -3.70 -1.59 -19.22
CA VAL A 59 -4.05 -0.79 -20.40
C VAL A 59 -3.07 -1.14 -21.53
N PRO A 60 -3.51 -1.71 -22.66
CA PRO A 60 -2.62 -2.10 -23.73
C PRO A 60 -1.74 -0.95 -24.22
N GLY A 61 -0.42 -1.19 -24.27
CA GLY A 61 0.57 -0.19 -24.70
C GLY A 61 0.95 0.84 -23.64
N VAL A 62 0.51 0.63 -22.39
CA VAL A 62 0.94 1.42 -21.22
C VAL A 62 1.63 0.50 -20.23
N VAL A 63 2.81 0.88 -19.78
CA VAL A 63 3.50 0.28 -18.64
C VAL A 63 3.22 1.13 -17.41
N ASP A 64 2.45 0.62 -16.44
CA ASP A 64 2.13 1.35 -15.20
C ASP A 64 2.78 0.67 -13.99
N ILE A 65 3.94 1.17 -13.62
CA ILE A 65 4.75 0.73 -12.50
C ILE A 65 4.98 1.87 -11.49
N GLY A 66 3.99 2.76 -11.33
CA GLY A 66 4.03 3.92 -10.44
C GLY A 66 3.53 3.65 -9.02
N ASP A 67 2.52 2.80 -8.84
CA ASP A 67 1.70 2.74 -7.63
C ASP A 67 1.94 1.52 -6.73
N ASN A 68 2.98 0.74 -7.01
CA ASN A 68 3.33 -0.48 -6.26
C ASN A 68 2.16 -1.48 -6.21
N GLU A 69 1.47 -1.66 -7.31
CA GLU A 69 0.43 -2.65 -7.47
C GLU A 69 1.03 -4.04 -7.73
N ASN A 70 0.20 -5.07 -7.65
CA ASN A 70 0.62 -6.43 -7.97
C ASN A 70 0.32 -6.71 -9.46
N PRO A 71 1.36 -6.84 -10.33
CA PRO A 71 1.17 -7.02 -11.76
C PRO A 71 0.57 -8.40 -12.11
N TYR A 72 0.55 -9.33 -11.15
CA TYR A 72 0.02 -10.69 -11.34
C TYR A 72 -1.46 -10.81 -11.00
N GLY A 73 -2.13 -9.67 -10.69
CA GLY A 73 -3.54 -9.63 -10.33
C GLY A 73 -3.84 -10.20 -8.94
N PRO A 74 -5.13 -10.42 -8.62
CA PRO A 74 -5.57 -11.04 -7.38
C PRO A 74 -5.45 -12.56 -7.43
N SER A 75 -5.52 -13.23 -6.25
CA SER A 75 -5.61 -14.68 -6.19
C SER A 75 -6.90 -15.21 -6.89
N PRO A 76 -6.83 -16.32 -7.64
CA PRO A 76 -8.03 -16.97 -8.20
C PRO A 76 -9.08 -17.33 -7.14
N MET A 77 -8.65 -17.68 -5.92
CA MET A 77 -9.56 -17.92 -4.80
C MET A 77 -10.31 -16.65 -4.39
N ALA A 78 -9.63 -15.52 -4.35
CA ALA A 78 -10.25 -14.23 -4.05
C ALA A 78 -11.26 -13.80 -5.12
N VAL A 79 -10.93 -13.97 -6.40
CA VAL A 79 -11.85 -13.67 -7.53
C VAL A 79 -13.11 -14.51 -7.43
N ARG A 80 -12.97 -15.80 -7.12
CA ARG A 80 -14.11 -16.70 -6.93
C ARG A 80 -14.98 -16.25 -5.76
N ALA A 81 -14.39 -15.93 -4.62
CA ALA A 81 -15.12 -15.46 -3.45
C ALA A 81 -15.90 -14.16 -3.73
N VAL A 82 -15.35 -13.26 -4.55
CA VAL A 82 -16.07 -12.06 -5.05
C VAL A 82 -17.30 -12.46 -5.85
N ALA A 83 -17.13 -13.37 -6.84
CA ALA A 83 -18.23 -13.82 -7.70
C ALA A 83 -19.36 -14.47 -6.89
N ASP A 84 -19.03 -15.36 -5.96
CA ASP A 84 -19.99 -16.05 -5.11
C ASP A 84 -20.83 -15.08 -4.24
N ARG A 85 -20.24 -13.93 -3.87
CA ARG A 85 -20.92 -12.93 -3.04
C ARG A 85 -21.77 -11.92 -3.81
N LEU A 86 -21.66 -11.85 -5.13
CA LEU A 86 -22.41 -10.87 -5.93
C LEU A 86 -23.93 -11.03 -5.80
N MET A 87 -24.41 -12.23 -5.52
CA MET A 87 -25.85 -12.49 -5.35
C MET A 87 -26.41 -11.96 -4.02
N ASP A 88 -25.54 -11.61 -3.07
CA ASP A 88 -25.94 -11.20 -1.71
C ASP A 88 -25.76 -9.69 -1.47
N VAL A 89 -25.31 -8.90 -2.48
CA VAL A 89 -24.95 -7.48 -2.32
C VAL A 89 -26.10 -6.57 -1.88
N ASN A 90 -27.34 -7.03 -2.02
CA ASN A 90 -28.54 -6.29 -1.59
C ASN A 90 -28.86 -6.51 -0.10
N ARG A 91 -28.03 -7.24 0.64
CA ARG A 91 -28.25 -7.53 2.07
C ARG A 91 -27.12 -6.96 2.93
N TYR A 92 -27.49 -6.46 4.11
CA TYR A 92 -26.51 -6.14 5.13
C TYR A 92 -25.88 -7.42 5.67
N ASP A 93 -24.55 -7.47 5.66
CA ASP A 93 -23.78 -8.53 6.27
C ASP A 93 -22.80 -7.95 7.31
N PHE A 94 -23.18 -8.04 8.57
CA PHE A 94 -22.35 -7.60 9.70
C PHE A 94 -21.40 -8.71 10.19
N GLY A 95 -21.56 -9.92 9.67
CA GLY A 95 -20.71 -11.07 10.03
C GLY A 95 -19.37 -11.06 9.31
N SER A 96 -19.37 -10.77 8.01
CA SER A 96 -18.15 -10.87 7.19
C SER A 96 -16.96 -10.03 7.70
N PRO A 97 -17.10 -8.78 8.17
CA PRO A 97 -15.97 -8.05 8.75
C PRO A 97 -15.41 -8.71 10.03
N ARG A 98 -16.28 -9.27 10.89
CA ARG A 98 -15.89 -10.05 12.05
C ARG A 98 -15.14 -11.31 11.64
N ASP A 99 -15.67 -12.05 10.68
CA ASP A 99 -15.12 -13.31 10.22
C ASP A 99 -13.74 -13.08 9.57
N LEU A 100 -13.55 -11.95 8.86
CA LEU A 100 -12.23 -11.54 8.38
C LEU A 100 -11.27 -11.22 9.53
N GLY A 101 -11.72 -10.48 10.55
CA GLY A 101 -10.89 -10.20 11.73
C GLY A 101 -10.47 -11.50 12.44
N ASN A 102 -11.37 -12.49 12.51
CA ASN A 102 -11.07 -13.81 13.07
C ASN A 102 -10.06 -14.56 12.19
N ALA A 103 -10.26 -14.57 10.87
CA ALA A 103 -9.32 -15.20 9.92
C ALA A 103 -7.91 -14.59 10.02
N ILE A 104 -7.81 -13.27 10.17
CA ILE A 104 -6.53 -12.57 10.38
C ILE A 104 -5.90 -13.01 11.71
N GLY A 105 -6.67 -13.08 12.79
CA GLY A 105 -6.18 -13.55 14.08
C GLY A 105 -5.59 -14.96 14.01
N VAL A 106 -6.31 -15.88 13.39
CA VAL A 106 -5.86 -17.25 13.14
C VAL A 106 -4.60 -17.28 12.23
N TYR A 107 -4.60 -16.48 11.16
CA TYR A 107 -3.48 -16.38 10.22
C TYR A 107 -2.18 -16.00 10.93
N HIS A 108 -2.25 -15.08 11.91
CA HIS A 108 -1.12 -14.62 12.69
C HIS A 108 -0.85 -15.45 13.95
N GLY A 109 -1.59 -16.53 14.18
CA GLY A 109 -1.40 -17.37 15.37
C GLY A 109 -1.67 -16.62 16.67
N LEU A 110 -2.56 -15.63 16.66
CA LEU A 110 -2.95 -14.94 17.88
C LEU A 110 -3.70 -15.90 18.81
N PRO A 111 -3.60 -15.73 20.15
CA PRO A 111 -4.32 -16.55 21.10
C PRO A 111 -5.81 -16.57 20.79
N GLU A 112 -6.41 -17.77 20.83
CA GLU A 112 -7.85 -17.92 20.57
C GLU A 112 -8.65 -17.18 21.65
N PRO A 113 -9.52 -16.24 21.24
CA PRO A 113 -10.29 -15.44 22.17
C PRO A 113 -11.52 -16.19 22.65
N GLU A 114 -12.10 -15.72 23.77
CA GLU A 114 -13.40 -16.21 24.24
C GLU A 114 -14.49 -16.00 23.18
N PRO A 115 -15.35 -16.98 22.95
CA PRO A 115 -16.42 -16.89 21.96
C PRO A 115 -17.39 -15.74 22.25
N VAL A 116 -17.67 -14.90 21.26
CA VAL A 116 -18.71 -13.87 21.34
C VAL A 116 -20.02 -14.41 20.75
N THR A 117 -21.08 -14.33 21.50
CA THR A 117 -22.39 -14.86 21.14
C THR A 117 -23.34 -13.84 20.53
N PHE A 118 -22.93 -12.55 20.50
CA PHE A 118 -23.78 -11.46 20.00
C PHE A 118 -23.65 -11.26 18.49
N ARG A 119 -24.78 -11.20 17.77
CA ARG A 119 -24.83 -11.14 16.31
C ARG A 119 -24.01 -10.02 15.66
N PHE A 120 -23.91 -8.86 16.33
CA PHE A 120 -23.21 -7.68 15.81
C PHE A 120 -21.86 -7.46 16.51
N ALA A 121 -21.35 -8.45 17.20
CA ALA A 121 -20.07 -8.33 17.85
C ALA A 121 -18.95 -8.16 16.81
N PRO A 122 -17.95 -7.31 17.10
CA PRO A 122 -16.73 -7.27 16.29
C PRO A 122 -15.97 -8.59 16.43
N SER A 123 -14.86 -8.73 15.70
CA SER A 123 -13.92 -9.83 15.93
C SER A 123 -13.50 -9.88 17.40
N ASN A 124 -13.40 -11.09 17.93
CA ASN A 124 -12.88 -11.31 19.27
C ASN A 124 -11.37 -11.10 19.35
N TYR A 125 -10.68 -11.36 18.25
CA TYR A 125 -9.26 -11.12 18.15
C TYR A 125 -8.94 -9.62 18.24
N PRO A 126 -7.77 -9.26 18.75
CA PRO A 126 -7.32 -7.87 18.81
C PRO A 126 -6.91 -7.38 17.41
N VAL A 127 -7.88 -7.41 16.50
CA VAL A 127 -7.76 -7.05 15.08
C VAL A 127 -8.84 -6.03 14.73
N HIS A 128 -8.43 -4.91 14.15
CA HIS A 128 -9.32 -3.93 13.54
C HIS A 128 -9.18 -3.96 12.03
N VAL A 129 -10.30 -4.16 11.32
CA VAL A 129 -10.33 -4.19 9.84
C VAL A 129 -10.98 -2.92 9.32
N GLU A 130 -10.39 -2.33 8.25
CA GLU A 130 -10.83 -1.03 7.74
C GLU A 130 -10.66 -0.93 6.20
N ALA A 131 -11.24 0.13 5.61
CA ALA A 131 -11.20 0.42 4.17
C ALA A 131 -9.78 0.83 3.69
N GLY A 132 -8.84 -0.09 3.78
CA GLY A 132 -7.42 0.06 3.47
C GLY A 132 -6.59 0.54 4.65
N SER A 133 -5.30 0.17 4.64
CA SER A 133 -4.36 0.60 5.70
C SER A 133 -4.25 2.13 5.79
N SER A 134 -4.41 2.86 4.68
CA SER A 134 -4.38 4.33 4.72
C SER A 134 -5.42 4.94 5.66
N PHE A 135 -6.61 4.34 5.77
CA PHE A 135 -7.62 4.81 6.70
C PHE A 135 -7.25 4.44 8.15
N ILE A 136 -6.65 3.28 8.37
CA ILE A 136 -6.08 2.89 9.68
C ILE A 136 -5.04 3.91 10.13
N LEU A 137 -4.10 4.29 9.24
CA LEU A 137 -3.10 5.30 9.54
C LEU A 137 -3.73 6.63 9.98
N GLN A 138 -4.84 7.04 9.34
CA GLN A 138 -5.58 8.25 9.70
C GLN A 138 -6.26 8.12 11.06
N VAL A 139 -6.91 6.99 11.36
CA VAL A 139 -7.55 6.75 12.66
C VAL A 139 -6.50 6.72 13.77
N VAL A 140 -5.34 6.08 13.53
CA VAL A 140 -4.23 6.07 14.50
C VAL A 140 -3.68 7.48 14.69
N ALA A 141 -3.50 8.25 13.63
CA ALA A 141 -3.04 9.64 13.71
C ALA A 141 -4.02 10.52 14.52
N ASP A 142 -5.32 10.40 14.25
CA ASP A 142 -6.35 11.14 14.96
C ASP A 142 -6.42 10.74 16.45
N ARG A 143 -6.47 9.45 16.75
CA ARG A 143 -6.71 8.96 18.10
C ARG A 143 -5.46 8.99 18.98
N PHE A 144 -4.32 8.57 18.45
CA PHE A 144 -3.08 8.42 19.21
C PHE A 144 -2.07 9.53 18.96
N GLY A 145 -2.09 10.15 17.78
CA GLY A 145 -1.27 11.30 17.45
C GLY A 145 -1.80 12.62 18.03
N ILE A 146 -3.11 12.84 17.93
CA ILE A 146 -3.77 14.08 18.38
C ILE A 146 -4.48 13.85 19.71
N ARG A 147 -3.87 14.29 20.82
CA ARG A 147 -4.47 14.19 22.15
C ARG A 147 -4.96 15.55 22.61
N ASN A 148 -6.28 15.75 22.65
CA ASN A 148 -6.88 17.04 23.03
C ASN A 148 -6.33 18.23 22.22
N GLY A 149 -6.21 18.06 20.90
CA GLY A 149 -5.69 19.09 19.98
C GLY A 149 -4.18 19.36 20.12
N ARG A 150 -3.43 18.44 20.72
CA ARG A 150 -1.97 18.53 20.95
C ARG A 150 -1.30 17.22 20.59
N GLY A 151 -0.03 17.30 20.22
CA GLY A 151 0.81 16.12 19.96
C GLY A 151 2.02 16.46 19.09
N GLU A 152 3.03 15.65 19.22
CA GLU A 152 4.16 15.62 18.32
C GLU A 152 4.31 14.21 17.77
N ILE A 153 4.32 14.11 16.45
CA ILE A 153 4.49 12.85 15.73
C ILE A 153 5.92 12.81 15.20
N ILE A 154 6.61 11.69 15.37
CA ILE A 154 7.93 11.47 14.80
C ILE A 154 7.79 10.48 13.64
N GLU A 155 8.33 10.83 12.49
CA GLU A 155 8.37 9.99 11.29
C GLU A 155 9.73 10.17 10.58
N ALA A 156 10.22 9.14 9.92
CA ALA A 156 11.45 9.24 9.13
C ALA A 156 11.24 10.09 7.86
N ASP A 157 12.32 10.62 7.30
CA ASP A 157 12.31 11.36 6.03
C ASP A 157 13.51 10.93 5.15
N PRO A 158 13.23 10.31 3.97
CA PRO A 158 11.93 10.05 3.38
C PRO A 158 11.20 8.86 4.00
N ALA A 159 9.86 8.95 4.05
CA ALA A 159 8.96 7.85 4.40
C ALA A 159 7.63 7.99 3.62
N TYR A 160 6.69 7.06 3.82
CA TYR A 160 5.40 7.09 3.15
C TYR A 160 4.60 8.38 3.41
N GLY A 161 4.72 8.92 4.61
CA GLY A 161 4.11 10.21 4.97
C GLY A 161 2.59 10.18 5.08
N GLY A 162 1.95 9.02 5.20
CA GLY A 162 0.50 8.93 5.32
C GLY A 162 -0.05 9.58 6.59
N VAL A 163 0.64 9.38 7.69
CA VAL A 163 0.32 9.99 9.00
C VAL A 163 0.67 11.47 9.00
N SER A 164 1.87 11.84 8.57
CA SER A 164 2.32 13.24 8.59
C SER A 164 1.43 14.14 7.73
N ARG A 165 1.07 13.73 6.51
CA ARG A 165 0.15 14.50 5.66
C ARG A 165 -1.23 14.70 6.31
N PHE A 166 -1.75 13.69 7.01
CA PHE A 166 -3.00 13.82 7.75
C PHE A 166 -2.88 14.86 8.87
N ILE A 167 -1.83 14.79 9.68
CA ILE A 167 -1.57 15.72 10.79
C ILE A 167 -1.39 17.17 10.29
N GLU A 168 -0.66 17.38 9.21
CA GLU A 168 -0.46 18.69 8.60
C GLU A 168 -1.77 19.25 8.03
N GLY A 169 -2.56 18.38 7.38
CA GLY A 169 -3.91 18.72 6.92
C GLY A 169 -4.85 19.09 8.07
N TYR A 170 -4.80 18.33 9.17
CA TYR A 170 -5.55 18.63 10.39
C TYR A 170 -5.15 19.98 10.97
N GLN A 171 -3.85 20.22 11.15
CA GLN A 171 -3.31 21.48 11.68
C GLN A 171 -3.74 22.68 10.82
N LYS A 172 -3.63 22.54 9.50
CA LYS A 172 -4.04 23.61 8.57
C LYS A 172 -5.54 23.93 8.65
N ARG A 173 -6.38 22.92 8.87
CA ARG A 173 -7.84 23.07 8.86
C ARG A 173 -8.41 23.50 10.21
N PHE A 174 -7.92 22.92 11.29
CA PHE A 174 -8.51 23.07 12.63
C PHE A 174 -7.60 23.83 13.60
N GLY A 175 -6.34 24.06 13.23
CA GLY A 175 -5.35 24.63 14.13
C GLY A 175 -4.90 23.61 15.17
N GLY A 176 -4.52 24.09 16.35
CA GLY A 176 -4.05 23.23 17.45
C GLY A 176 -2.53 23.21 17.59
N ARG A 177 -2.06 22.48 18.59
CA ARG A 177 -0.63 22.33 18.91
C ARG A 177 -0.16 20.92 18.51
N VAL A 178 -0.44 20.53 17.29
CA VAL A 178 0.06 19.30 16.68
C VAL A 178 1.20 19.61 15.75
N SER A 179 2.20 18.76 15.67
CA SER A 179 3.36 18.95 14.81
C SER A 179 3.93 17.62 14.34
N VAL A 180 4.58 17.62 13.19
CA VAL A 180 5.37 16.51 12.69
C VAL A 180 6.85 16.85 12.83
N ARG A 181 7.61 15.94 13.43
CA ARG A 181 9.06 15.98 13.47
C ARG A 181 9.59 14.93 12.52
N ARG A 182 10.14 15.36 11.40
CA ARG A 182 10.81 14.49 10.45
C ARG A 182 12.25 14.26 10.88
N VAL A 183 12.64 12.99 10.96
CA VAL A 183 14.00 12.57 11.28
C VAL A 183 14.62 12.01 10.01
N PRO A 184 15.74 12.60 9.52
CA PRO A 184 16.40 12.08 8.33
C PRO A 184 16.76 10.61 8.49
N THR A 185 16.55 9.83 7.43
CA THR A 185 17.07 8.47 7.35
C THR A 185 18.60 8.49 7.29
N THR A 186 19.24 7.39 7.65
CA THR A 186 20.69 7.20 7.52
C THR A 186 21.19 7.42 6.08
N ALA A 187 22.50 7.39 5.86
CA ALA A 187 23.08 7.55 4.52
C ALA A 187 22.61 6.44 3.55
N ASP A 188 22.39 5.23 4.05
CA ASP A 188 21.88 4.08 3.32
C ASP A 188 20.32 3.97 3.36
N PHE A 189 19.64 5.07 3.65
CA PHE A 189 18.18 5.22 3.61
C PHE A 189 17.40 4.35 4.61
N LYS A 190 18.02 3.86 5.67
CA LYS A 190 17.32 3.18 6.78
C LYS A 190 16.77 4.17 7.79
N HIS A 191 15.77 3.77 8.56
CA HIS A 191 15.34 4.53 9.73
C HIS A 191 16.51 4.70 10.71
N ASP A 192 16.81 5.92 11.10
CA ASP A 192 17.76 6.23 12.18
C ASP A 192 17.00 6.14 13.51
N LEU A 193 16.94 4.93 14.07
CA LEU A 193 16.19 4.68 15.29
C LEU A 193 16.78 5.43 16.50
N ASP A 194 18.08 5.63 16.54
CA ASP A 194 18.74 6.38 17.62
C ASP A 194 18.35 7.85 17.54
N ALA A 195 18.45 8.46 16.36
CA ALA A 195 18.00 9.84 16.16
C ALA A 195 16.49 10.00 16.41
N MET A 196 15.67 9.02 16.03
CA MET A 196 14.22 9.03 16.33
C MET A 196 13.93 8.93 17.82
N ARG A 197 14.68 8.12 18.58
CA ARG A 197 14.59 8.06 20.06
C ARG A 197 15.00 9.38 20.68
N ASP A 198 16.11 9.94 20.26
CA ASP A 198 16.65 11.20 20.81
C ASP A 198 15.75 12.40 20.48
N ALA A 199 14.94 12.31 19.43
CA ALA A 199 13.93 13.30 19.08
C ALA A 199 12.68 13.28 20.00
N VAL A 200 12.50 12.25 20.85
CA VAL A 200 11.34 12.12 21.73
C VAL A 200 11.32 13.21 22.79
N THR A 201 10.19 13.91 22.88
CA THR A 201 9.96 14.95 23.89
C THR A 201 8.73 14.62 24.76
N ASN A 202 8.44 15.46 25.76
CA ASN A 202 7.20 15.33 26.54
C ASN A 202 5.92 15.52 25.71
N ARG A 203 6.03 16.08 24.52
CA ARG A 203 4.90 16.29 23.58
C ARG A 203 4.73 15.14 22.61
N THR A 204 5.72 14.27 22.46
CA THR A 204 5.65 13.13 21.53
C THR A 204 4.57 12.16 21.96
N THR A 205 3.64 11.92 21.06
CA THR A 205 2.46 11.05 21.26
C THR A 205 2.51 9.81 20.38
N LEU A 206 3.10 9.91 19.19
CA LEU A 206 3.13 8.86 18.18
C LEU A 206 4.47 8.84 17.45
N ILE A 207 5.02 7.66 17.25
CA ILE A 207 6.14 7.40 16.34
C ILE A 207 5.66 6.47 15.24
N VAL A 208 6.03 6.77 13.99
CA VAL A 208 5.66 5.97 12.81
C VAL A 208 6.91 5.33 12.24
N ILE A 209 6.89 4.02 12.10
CA ILE A 209 7.93 3.20 11.46
C ILE A 209 7.28 2.50 10.27
N THR A 210 7.63 2.91 9.06
CA THR A 210 7.21 2.20 7.84
C THR A 210 8.25 1.12 7.53
N ASN A 211 7.87 -0.16 7.60
CA ASN A 211 8.82 -1.26 7.54
C ASN A 211 8.30 -2.48 6.76
N PRO A 212 8.76 -2.74 5.55
CA PRO A 212 9.75 -1.99 4.75
C PRO A 212 9.33 -0.56 4.42
N ASN A 213 10.32 0.35 4.40
CA ASN A 213 10.08 1.76 4.16
C ASN A 213 9.70 2.05 2.70
N ASN A 214 8.76 2.95 2.49
CA ASN A 214 8.43 3.52 1.18
C ASN A 214 8.84 5.01 1.19
N PRO A 215 9.72 5.48 0.31
CA PRO A 215 10.08 4.91 -0.99
C PRO A 215 11.39 4.11 -1.04
N THR A 216 12.09 3.90 0.06
CA THR A 216 13.46 3.39 0.05
C THR A 216 13.56 1.87 -0.10
N GLY A 217 12.54 1.13 0.32
CA GLY A 217 12.54 -0.34 0.32
C GLY A 217 13.40 -0.97 1.43
N THR A 218 14.05 -0.17 2.26
CA THR A 218 14.89 -0.63 3.37
C THR A 218 14.07 -1.17 4.53
N ILE A 219 14.69 -2.05 5.34
CA ILE A 219 14.06 -2.61 6.54
C ILE A 219 14.83 -2.27 7.81
N VAL A 220 14.10 -2.28 8.91
CA VAL A 220 14.63 -2.34 10.28
C VAL A 220 14.49 -3.79 10.73
N PRO A 221 15.57 -4.49 11.09
CA PRO A 221 15.51 -5.85 11.65
C PRO A 221 14.67 -5.88 12.93
N GLN A 222 13.91 -6.96 13.14
CA GLN A 222 13.00 -7.07 14.28
C GLN A 222 13.68 -6.86 15.62
N ALA A 223 14.89 -7.41 15.82
CA ALA A 223 15.62 -7.25 17.07
C ALA A 223 16.01 -5.79 17.37
N GLU A 224 16.25 -4.98 16.32
CA GLU A 224 16.51 -3.55 16.47
C GLU A 224 15.23 -2.78 16.77
N LEU A 225 14.15 -3.12 16.06
CA LEU A 225 12.83 -2.54 16.28
C LEU A 225 12.33 -2.81 17.70
N GLU A 226 12.53 -4.02 18.20
CA GLU A 226 12.17 -4.38 19.57
C GLU A 226 12.95 -3.57 20.62
N ARG A 227 14.28 -3.49 20.49
CA ARG A 227 15.11 -2.65 21.39
C ARG A 227 14.69 -1.18 21.35
N PHE A 228 14.34 -0.70 20.15
CA PHE A 228 13.83 0.66 19.99
C PHE A 228 12.53 0.85 20.78
N VAL A 229 11.54 -0.04 20.59
CA VAL A 229 10.26 0.00 21.33
C VAL A 229 10.49 -0.04 22.84
N GLU A 230 11.38 -0.91 23.31
CA GLU A 230 11.74 -1.01 24.74
C GLU A 230 12.32 0.27 25.32
N SER A 231 13.09 1.00 24.51
CA SER A 231 13.74 2.25 24.93
C SER A 231 12.78 3.44 25.06
N LEU A 232 11.56 3.33 24.52
CA LEU A 232 10.60 4.42 24.47
C LEU A 232 9.72 4.50 25.73
N PRO A 233 9.30 5.71 26.14
CA PRO A 233 8.31 5.87 27.17
C PRO A 233 6.98 5.20 26.75
N ARG A 234 6.37 4.38 27.62
CA ARG A 234 5.11 3.66 27.33
C ARG A 234 3.93 4.55 26.93
N ARG A 235 3.97 5.85 27.26
CA ARG A 235 2.97 6.84 26.83
C ARG A 235 3.02 7.15 25.31
N VAL A 236 4.12 6.82 24.64
CA VAL A 236 4.32 7.04 23.21
C VAL A 236 3.80 5.81 22.48
N THR A 237 2.84 6.02 21.59
CA THR A 237 2.36 4.96 20.69
C THR A 237 3.37 4.75 19.58
N VAL A 238 3.63 3.50 19.21
CA VAL A 238 4.47 3.14 18.06
C VAL A 238 3.59 2.45 17.02
N LEU A 239 3.46 3.08 15.86
CA LEU A 239 2.79 2.51 14.70
C LEU A 239 3.84 1.93 13.76
N ILE A 240 3.75 0.63 13.50
CA ILE A 240 4.57 -0.08 12.52
C ILE A 240 3.71 -0.35 11.31
N ASP A 241 3.97 0.37 10.21
CA ASP A 241 3.25 0.19 8.94
C ASP A 241 3.99 -0.82 8.06
N GLU A 242 3.41 -2.01 7.94
CA GLU A 242 3.97 -3.17 7.26
C GLU A 242 3.26 -3.47 5.92
N ALA A 243 2.98 -2.44 5.13
CA ALA A 243 2.28 -2.63 3.86
C ALA A 243 3.02 -3.55 2.87
N TYR A 244 4.33 -3.74 3.01
CA TYR A 244 5.17 -4.52 2.11
C TYR A 244 5.84 -5.73 2.76
N ILE A 245 5.49 -6.08 3.99
CA ILE A 245 6.14 -7.14 4.77
C ILE A 245 6.14 -8.49 4.04
N ASP A 246 5.10 -8.82 3.32
CA ASP A 246 4.97 -10.10 2.62
C ASP A 246 5.95 -10.29 1.45
N PHE A 247 6.65 -9.24 1.00
CA PHE A 247 7.70 -9.31 -0.03
C PHE A 247 9.09 -9.58 0.54
N VAL A 248 9.29 -9.39 1.85
CA VAL A 248 10.56 -9.63 2.53
C VAL A 248 10.93 -11.12 2.43
N ARG A 249 12.21 -11.43 2.22
CA ARG A 249 12.71 -12.81 2.27
C ARG A 249 12.63 -13.31 3.71
N GLU A 250 12.17 -14.54 3.91
CA GLU A 250 11.86 -15.10 5.25
C GLU A 250 13.08 -15.07 6.21
N GLU A 251 14.29 -15.11 5.65
CA GLU A 251 15.55 -15.13 6.41
C GLU A 251 15.95 -13.75 6.98
N GLU A 252 15.32 -12.66 6.49
CA GLU A 252 15.77 -11.30 6.78
C GLU A 252 14.93 -10.58 7.83
N TYR A 253 13.75 -11.11 8.16
CA TYR A 253 12.81 -10.41 9.01
C TYR A 253 12.00 -11.35 9.92
N GLY A 254 11.74 -10.88 11.14
CA GLY A 254 10.87 -11.55 12.08
C GLY A 254 9.39 -11.15 11.92
N ASP A 255 8.61 -11.29 12.99
CA ASP A 255 7.18 -10.94 13.00
C ASP A 255 6.89 -9.85 14.03
N SER A 256 6.64 -8.62 13.54
CA SER A 256 6.29 -7.48 14.40
C SER A 256 4.95 -7.65 15.11
N VAL A 257 4.07 -8.55 14.65
CA VAL A 257 2.82 -8.86 15.35
C VAL A 257 3.10 -9.39 16.75
N ALA A 258 4.20 -10.13 16.95
CA ALA A 258 4.60 -10.60 18.28
C ALA A 258 4.89 -9.45 19.26
N LEU A 259 5.28 -8.27 18.78
CA LEU A 259 5.50 -7.09 19.62
C LEU A 259 4.20 -6.56 20.22
N THR A 260 3.08 -6.68 19.50
CA THR A 260 1.77 -6.22 20.01
C THR A 260 1.30 -6.99 21.24
N GLN A 261 1.79 -8.24 21.40
CA GLN A 261 1.46 -9.08 22.56
C GLN A 261 2.30 -8.76 23.82
N ARG A 262 3.41 -8.03 23.62
CA ARG A 262 4.35 -7.68 24.70
C ARG A 262 4.32 -6.19 25.06
N TYR A 263 3.98 -5.36 24.10
CA TYR A 263 4.01 -3.89 24.24
C TYR A 263 2.65 -3.30 23.86
N PRO A 264 1.81 -2.92 24.86
CA PRO A 264 0.44 -2.46 24.62
C PRO A 264 0.37 -1.12 23.88
N ASN A 265 1.48 -0.42 23.73
CA ASN A 265 1.60 0.81 22.94
C ASN A 265 2.05 0.59 21.49
N VAL A 266 2.15 -0.66 21.03
CA VAL A 266 2.52 -1.00 19.64
C VAL A 266 1.27 -1.33 18.84
N ILE A 267 1.18 -0.74 17.64
CA ILE A 267 0.16 -1.02 16.63
C ILE A 267 0.88 -1.46 15.36
N VAL A 268 0.51 -2.61 14.81
CA VAL A 268 0.98 -3.08 13.49
C VAL A 268 -0.14 -2.90 12.49
N SER A 269 0.14 -2.20 11.37
CA SER A 269 -0.78 -2.01 10.24
C SER A 269 -0.33 -2.83 9.04
N ARG A 270 -1.27 -3.54 8.39
CA ARG A 270 -1.03 -4.31 7.15
C ARG A 270 -2.14 -4.08 6.14
N THR A 271 -1.94 -4.51 4.90
CA THR A 271 -2.88 -4.26 3.80
C THR A 271 -3.00 -5.46 2.86
N PHE A 272 -4.17 -5.60 2.25
CA PHE A 272 -4.39 -6.51 1.13
C PHE A 272 -4.11 -5.87 -0.24
N SER A 273 -3.73 -4.58 -0.26
CA SER A 273 -3.53 -3.84 -1.52
C SER A 273 -2.30 -4.26 -2.32
N LYS A 274 -1.30 -4.91 -1.69
CA LYS A 274 0.00 -5.16 -2.31
C LYS A 274 0.12 -6.61 -2.76
N ILE A 275 0.75 -7.49 -2.02
CA ILE A 275 1.02 -8.86 -2.45
C ILE A 275 -0.25 -9.65 -2.80
N TYR A 276 -1.37 -9.37 -2.14
CA TYR A 276 -2.64 -10.05 -2.38
C TYR A 276 -3.38 -9.57 -3.65
N GLY A 277 -2.94 -8.47 -4.28
CA GLY A 277 -3.55 -7.94 -5.52
C GLY A 277 -4.96 -7.37 -5.34
N LEU A 278 -5.33 -6.92 -4.14
CA LEU A 278 -6.68 -6.42 -3.83
C LEU A 278 -6.72 -4.89 -3.61
N ALA A 279 -5.85 -4.15 -4.30
CA ALA A 279 -5.75 -2.69 -4.14
C ALA A 279 -7.11 -1.98 -4.38
N GLY A 280 -7.85 -2.39 -5.40
CA GLY A 280 -9.18 -1.85 -5.74
C GLY A 280 -10.27 -2.16 -4.73
N LEU A 281 -10.14 -3.23 -3.93
CA LEU A 281 -11.13 -3.59 -2.91
C LEU A 281 -10.95 -2.83 -1.60
N ARG A 282 -9.88 -2.07 -1.43
CA ARG A 282 -9.62 -1.24 -0.24
C ARG A 282 -9.77 -2.01 1.07
N ILE A 283 -8.82 -2.88 1.40
CA ILE A 283 -8.85 -3.67 2.63
C ILE A 283 -7.50 -3.54 3.35
N GLY A 284 -7.55 -3.21 4.63
CA GLY A 284 -6.40 -3.17 5.53
C GLY A 284 -6.81 -3.55 6.93
N TYR A 285 -5.84 -3.83 7.78
CA TYR A 285 -6.09 -4.17 9.17
C TYR A 285 -4.97 -3.69 10.09
N ALA A 286 -5.33 -3.50 11.35
CA ALA A 286 -4.39 -3.27 12.44
C ALA A 286 -4.49 -4.39 13.47
N ILE A 287 -3.35 -4.74 14.06
CA ILE A 287 -3.22 -5.63 15.21
C ILE A 287 -2.56 -4.83 16.32
N ALA A 288 -3.12 -4.87 17.52
CA ALA A 288 -2.62 -4.17 18.70
C ALA A 288 -3.12 -4.85 19.97
N ASP A 289 -2.81 -4.28 21.12
CA ASP A 289 -3.49 -4.63 22.38
C ASP A 289 -5.01 -4.45 22.24
N LYS A 290 -5.77 -5.26 23.00
CA LYS A 290 -7.24 -5.25 22.91
C LYS A 290 -7.85 -3.86 23.21
N GLU A 291 -7.34 -3.15 24.19
CA GLU A 291 -7.86 -1.83 24.55
C GLU A 291 -7.60 -0.82 23.42
N VAL A 292 -6.44 -0.90 22.78
CA VAL A 292 -6.09 -0.09 21.62
C VAL A 292 -7.00 -0.41 20.43
N VAL A 293 -7.27 -1.69 20.18
CA VAL A 293 -8.17 -2.10 19.09
C VAL A 293 -9.60 -1.63 19.35
N ASP A 294 -10.08 -1.67 20.59
CA ASP A 294 -11.42 -1.18 20.94
C ASP A 294 -11.52 0.35 20.72
N GLU A 295 -10.46 1.10 20.99
CA GLU A 295 -10.36 2.52 20.63
C GLU A 295 -10.36 2.74 19.11
N LEU A 296 -9.59 1.95 18.34
CA LEU A 296 -9.60 2.03 16.89
C LEU A 296 -10.99 1.75 16.31
N ARG A 297 -11.70 0.76 16.85
CA ARG A 297 -13.08 0.41 16.43
C ARG A 297 -14.08 1.53 16.70
N PHE A 298 -13.90 2.22 17.81
CA PHE A 298 -14.78 3.32 18.19
C PHE A 298 -14.63 4.55 17.27
N PHE A 299 -13.39 4.85 16.87
CA PHE A 299 -13.08 6.01 16.01
C PHE A 299 -13.04 5.68 14.52
N GLY A 300 -12.88 4.42 14.17
CA GLY A 300 -12.95 3.93 12.80
C GLY A 300 -14.39 3.82 12.28
N ASN A 301 -14.53 3.33 11.09
CA ASN A 301 -15.84 3.05 10.51
C ASN A 301 -16.35 1.68 10.98
N ALA A 302 -17.29 1.64 11.91
CA ALA A 302 -17.85 0.41 12.48
C ALA A 302 -18.49 -0.54 11.43
N GLY A 303 -18.79 -0.04 10.21
CA GLY A 303 -19.27 -0.82 9.09
C GLY A 303 -18.20 -1.11 8.03
N GLY A 304 -16.99 -0.69 8.27
CA GLY A 304 -15.75 -0.54 7.54
C GLY A 304 -15.66 -1.11 6.12
N ILE A 305 -15.92 -2.38 5.94
CA ILE A 305 -15.79 -3.07 4.66
C ILE A 305 -17.05 -3.88 4.31
N GLY A 306 -17.35 -3.97 3.02
CA GLY A 306 -18.47 -4.78 2.53
C GLY A 306 -18.16 -6.29 2.56
N SER A 307 -19.21 -7.09 2.46
CA SER A 307 -19.13 -8.56 2.46
C SER A 307 -18.26 -9.13 1.32
N ILE A 308 -18.31 -8.52 0.13
CA ILE A 308 -17.48 -8.89 -1.01
C ILE A 308 -16.01 -8.76 -0.65
N ASN A 309 -15.62 -7.60 -0.10
CA ASN A 309 -14.25 -7.29 0.27
C ASN A 309 -13.72 -8.25 1.34
N ALA A 310 -14.54 -8.48 2.39
CA ALA A 310 -14.18 -9.41 3.46
C ALA A 310 -13.99 -10.85 2.93
N SER A 311 -14.91 -11.34 2.09
CA SER A 311 -14.82 -12.68 1.51
C SER A 311 -13.59 -12.84 0.62
N ALA A 312 -13.29 -11.83 -0.20
CA ALA A 312 -12.09 -11.82 -1.04
C ALA A 312 -10.81 -11.86 -0.19
N ALA A 313 -10.76 -11.09 0.90
CA ALA A 313 -9.60 -11.05 1.79
C ALA A 313 -9.39 -12.38 2.53
N ILE A 314 -10.47 -13.01 3.03
CA ILE A 314 -10.40 -14.34 3.67
C ILE A 314 -9.85 -15.36 2.69
N ALA A 315 -10.39 -15.42 1.47
CA ALA A 315 -9.93 -16.34 0.44
C ALA A 315 -8.48 -16.07 0.03
N ALA A 316 -8.05 -14.81 0.00
CA ALA A 316 -6.65 -14.43 -0.28
C ALA A 316 -5.68 -14.86 0.83
N LEU A 317 -6.08 -14.79 2.11
CA LEU A 317 -5.29 -15.30 3.23
C LEU A 317 -5.08 -16.82 3.15
N ASP A 318 -6.10 -17.55 2.68
CA ASP A 318 -6.04 -18.99 2.53
C ASP A 318 -5.15 -19.42 1.35
N ASP A 319 -5.02 -18.56 0.31
CA ASP A 319 -4.18 -18.85 -0.86
C ASP A 319 -2.70 -18.54 -0.62
N ARG A 320 -2.12 -19.22 0.36
CA ARG A 320 -0.69 -19.08 0.69
C ARG A 320 0.23 -19.44 -0.48
N ALA A 321 -0.25 -20.30 -1.39
CA ALA A 321 0.52 -20.69 -2.57
C ALA A 321 0.67 -19.51 -3.54
N PHE A 322 -0.39 -18.74 -3.76
CA PHE A 322 -0.37 -17.52 -4.54
C PHE A 322 0.61 -16.49 -3.95
N VAL A 323 0.50 -16.20 -2.64
CA VAL A 323 1.40 -15.25 -1.94
C VAL A 323 2.86 -15.65 -2.12
N ARG A 324 3.20 -16.93 -1.88
CA ARG A 324 4.58 -17.42 -2.09
C ARG A 324 5.03 -17.30 -3.55
N ARG A 325 4.13 -17.54 -4.51
CA ARG A 325 4.43 -17.40 -5.93
C ARG A 325 4.72 -15.94 -6.27
N VAL A 326 3.84 -14.99 -5.90
CA VAL A 326 4.03 -13.56 -6.15
C VAL A 326 5.34 -13.07 -5.53
N ARG A 327 5.64 -13.42 -4.27
CA ARG A 327 6.90 -13.07 -3.62
C ARG A 327 8.12 -13.54 -4.44
N ARG A 328 8.12 -14.80 -4.89
CA ARG A 328 9.23 -15.33 -5.70
C ARG A 328 9.37 -14.58 -7.03
N MET A 329 8.27 -14.39 -7.76
CA MET A 329 8.28 -13.70 -9.05
C MET A 329 8.76 -12.26 -8.90
N THR A 330 8.23 -11.51 -7.92
CA THR A 330 8.67 -10.14 -7.63
C THR A 330 10.17 -10.08 -7.31
N ASN A 331 10.68 -11.02 -6.51
CA ASN A 331 12.10 -11.05 -6.19
C ASN A 331 12.97 -11.41 -7.43
N GLN A 332 12.52 -12.32 -8.28
CA GLN A 332 13.23 -12.66 -9.53
C GLN A 332 13.30 -11.48 -10.50
N VAL A 333 12.17 -10.77 -10.67
CA VAL A 333 12.12 -9.55 -11.50
C VAL A 333 13.00 -8.45 -10.91
N LYS A 334 13.04 -8.33 -9.59
CA LYS A 334 13.89 -7.37 -8.90
C LYS A 334 15.38 -7.70 -9.09
N ASP A 335 15.78 -8.98 -8.99
CA ASP A 335 17.14 -9.40 -9.27
C ASP A 335 17.55 -9.12 -10.73
N PHE A 336 16.64 -9.35 -11.70
CA PHE A 336 16.84 -8.94 -13.08
C PHE A 336 17.04 -7.42 -13.20
N PHE A 337 16.17 -6.63 -12.60
CA PHE A 337 16.24 -5.18 -12.65
C PHE A 337 17.53 -4.63 -12.05
N TYR A 338 18.02 -5.21 -10.98
CA TYR A 338 19.33 -4.85 -10.40
C TYR A 338 20.47 -5.08 -11.39
N ALA A 339 20.49 -6.25 -12.05
CA ALA A 339 21.52 -6.55 -13.05
C ALA A 339 21.52 -5.54 -14.21
N GLU A 340 20.32 -5.09 -14.63
CA GLU A 340 20.20 -4.07 -15.69
C GLU A 340 20.60 -2.67 -15.20
N LEU A 341 20.27 -2.29 -13.96
CA LEU A 341 20.71 -1.03 -13.38
C LEU A 341 22.24 -0.99 -13.24
N ASP A 342 22.88 -2.10 -12.83
CA ASP A 342 24.33 -2.24 -12.76
C ASP A 342 24.96 -2.09 -14.17
N ARG A 343 24.35 -2.70 -15.20
CA ARG A 343 24.78 -2.58 -16.60
C ARG A 343 24.69 -1.14 -17.13
N LEU A 344 23.64 -0.42 -16.70
CA LEU A 344 23.43 0.98 -17.06
C LEU A 344 24.25 1.97 -16.22
N GLY A 345 24.94 1.49 -15.18
CA GLY A 345 25.71 2.33 -14.27
C GLY A 345 24.86 3.22 -13.36
N LEU A 346 23.65 2.80 -13.05
CA LEU A 346 22.72 3.52 -12.17
C LEU A 346 22.79 3.01 -10.74
N ASP A 347 22.97 3.92 -9.78
CA ASP A 347 22.91 3.60 -8.36
C ASP A 347 21.47 3.34 -7.91
N TYR A 348 21.28 2.36 -7.04
CA TYR A 348 19.98 2.04 -6.45
C TYR A 348 20.09 1.63 -4.97
N VAL A 349 18.96 1.66 -4.29
CA VAL A 349 18.86 1.18 -2.91
C VAL A 349 18.33 -0.25 -2.91
N PRO A 350 19.08 -1.25 -2.40
CA PRO A 350 18.60 -2.62 -2.27
C PRO A 350 17.29 -2.67 -1.49
N SER A 351 16.26 -3.30 -2.07
CA SER A 351 14.89 -3.21 -1.60
C SER A 351 14.33 -4.54 -1.12
N HIS A 352 13.65 -4.51 0.01
CA HIS A 352 12.87 -5.61 0.56
C HIS A 352 11.38 -5.54 0.20
N SER A 353 11.02 -4.56 -0.67
CA SER A 353 9.64 -4.30 -1.12
C SER A 353 9.38 -4.79 -2.55
N SER A 354 8.21 -4.44 -3.08
CA SER A 354 7.82 -4.62 -4.49
C SER A 354 8.23 -3.45 -5.38
N PHE A 355 9.23 -2.68 -5.03
CA PHE A 355 9.76 -1.55 -5.80
C PHE A 355 11.23 -1.34 -5.50
N VAL A 356 11.89 -0.57 -6.34
CA VAL A 356 13.31 -0.17 -6.20
C VAL A 356 13.41 1.35 -6.30
N LEU A 357 14.16 1.95 -5.39
CA LEU A 357 14.53 3.35 -5.41
C LEU A 357 15.85 3.49 -6.19
N VAL A 358 15.84 4.27 -7.27
CA VAL A 358 16.98 4.42 -8.21
C VAL A 358 17.40 5.88 -8.25
N ASN A 359 18.70 6.13 -8.14
CA ASN A 359 19.30 7.43 -8.43
C ASN A 359 19.46 7.58 -9.95
N ALA A 360 18.68 8.46 -10.54
CA ALA A 360 18.69 8.70 -11.98
C ALA A 360 19.91 9.50 -12.47
N GLY A 361 20.78 9.97 -11.57
CA GLY A 361 21.90 10.87 -11.91
C GLY A 361 21.49 12.25 -12.47
N GLN A 362 20.18 12.51 -12.54
CA GLN A 362 19.54 13.71 -13.06
C GLN A 362 18.23 13.97 -12.31
N ASP A 363 17.54 15.08 -12.65
CA ASP A 363 16.22 15.39 -12.09
C ASP A 363 15.23 14.22 -12.36
N GLY A 364 14.83 13.52 -11.29
CA GLY A 364 13.95 12.35 -11.36
C GLY A 364 12.55 12.69 -11.88
N ALA A 365 12.04 13.90 -11.58
CA ALA A 365 10.73 14.32 -12.10
C ALA A 365 10.79 14.61 -13.59
N ALA A 366 11.93 15.09 -14.12
CA ALA A 366 12.14 15.25 -15.55
C ALA A 366 12.22 13.90 -16.26
N LEU A 367 12.99 12.95 -15.72
CA LEU A 367 13.05 11.59 -16.26
C LEU A 367 11.66 10.94 -16.27
N ALA A 368 10.91 11.02 -15.18
CA ALA A 368 9.57 10.46 -15.11
C ALA A 368 8.60 11.06 -16.15
N ARG A 369 8.74 12.34 -16.48
CA ARG A 369 7.96 12.96 -17.57
C ARG A 369 8.32 12.37 -18.93
N ARG A 370 9.61 12.24 -19.25
CA ARG A 370 10.06 11.67 -20.54
C ARG A 370 9.63 10.21 -20.70
N LEU A 371 9.69 9.42 -19.63
CA LEU A 371 9.16 8.06 -19.64
C LEU A 371 7.64 8.02 -19.83
N ALA A 372 6.90 8.97 -19.21
CA ALA A 372 5.46 9.09 -19.40
C ALA A 372 5.08 9.45 -20.87
N ASP A 373 5.90 10.24 -21.57
CA ASP A 373 5.72 10.53 -23.00
C ASP A 373 5.86 9.26 -23.87
N ARG A 374 6.48 8.21 -23.31
CA ARG A 374 6.61 6.86 -23.90
C ARG A 374 5.58 5.86 -23.35
N ASN A 375 4.57 6.32 -22.64
CA ASN A 375 3.56 5.52 -21.94
C ASN A 375 4.13 4.63 -20.82
N ILE A 376 5.23 5.03 -20.18
CA ILE A 376 5.81 4.34 -19.02
C ILE A 376 5.59 5.21 -17.79
N MET A 377 4.66 4.80 -16.94
CA MET A 377 4.28 5.51 -15.72
C MET A 377 5.09 5.01 -14.54
N ILE A 378 5.91 5.87 -13.94
CA ILE A 378 6.71 5.58 -12.75
C ILE A 378 6.40 6.59 -11.64
N SER A 379 6.76 6.27 -10.40
CA SER A 379 6.52 7.17 -9.28
C SER A 379 7.48 8.36 -9.28
N ARG A 380 6.94 9.56 -9.17
CA ARG A 380 7.69 10.82 -9.03
C ARG A 380 7.98 11.05 -7.55
N LEU A 381 9.23 11.29 -7.22
CA LEU A 381 9.70 11.62 -5.88
C LEU A 381 10.25 13.06 -5.86
N GLY A 382 10.46 13.62 -4.68
CA GLY A 382 10.99 14.99 -4.54
C GLY A 382 9.97 16.12 -4.72
N MET A 383 8.70 15.79 -5.07
CA MET A 383 7.64 16.80 -5.19
C MET A 383 7.25 17.45 -3.84
N ASP A 384 7.58 16.80 -2.73
CA ASP A 384 7.27 17.28 -1.37
C ASP A 384 8.38 18.18 -0.79
N GLY A 385 9.33 18.63 -1.63
CA GLY A 385 10.41 19.53 -1.23
C GLY A 385 11.59 18.85 -0.53
N ASN A 386 11.68 17.53 -0.52
CA ASN A 386 12.86 16.82 -0.04
C ASN A 386 13.96 16.83 -1.11
N GLU A 387 14.92 17.75 -0.96
CA GLU A 387 16.04 17.94 -1.90
C GLU A 387 16.86 16.66 -2.10
N ARG A 388 16.99 15.81 -1.05
CA ARG A 388 17.71 14.54 -1.14
C ARG A 388 17.08 13.58 -2.15
N MET A 389 15.78 13.73 -2.43
CA MET A 389 15.03 12.87 -3.33
C MET A 389 14.93 13.42 -4.77
N THR A 390 15.51 14.58 -5.06
CA THR A 390 15.39 15.26 -6.36
C THR A 390 15.85 14.39 -7.52
N ASN A 391 16.94 13.64 -7.36
CA ASN A 391 17.49 12.77 -8.39
C ASN A 391 16.98 11.32 -8.31
N TYR A 392 16.04 11.05 -7.42
CA TYR A 392 15.54 9.68 -7.24
C TYR A 392 14.18 9.48 -7.89
N VAL A 393 14.02 8.29 -8.43
CA VAL A 393 12.74 7.76 -8.95
C VAL A 393 12.49 6.40 -8.32
N ARG A 394 11.22 6.01 -8.21
CA ARG A 394 10.84 4.69 -7.70
C ARG A 394 10.15 3.90 -8.81
N PHE A 395 10.67 2.73 -9.10
CA PHE A 395 10.09 1.77 -10.02
C PHE A 395 9.40 0.65 -9.23
N SER A 396 8.12 0.44 -9.44
CA SER A 396 7.45 -0.77 -8.96
C SER A 396 7.90 -1.97 -9.79
N MET A 397 7.92 -3.15 -9.19
CA MET A 397 8.22 -4.38 -9.92
C MET A 397 6.98 -4.80 -10.71
N GLY A 398 7.05 -4.54 -12.02
CA GLY A 398 6.09 -5.02 -13.01
C GLY A 398 6.31 -6.48 -13.39
N THR A 399 5.71 -6.91 -14.50
CA THR A 399 6.06 -8.17 -15.16
C THR A 399 7.47 -8.10 -15.75
N PRO A 400 8.10 -9.23 -16.11
CA PRO A 400 9.39 -9.23 -16.80
C PRO A 400 9.37 -8.39 -18.08
N GLU A 401 8.26 -8.46 -18.84
CA GLU A 401 8.06 -7.73 -20.09
C GLU A 401 7.98 -6.23 -19.87
N GLU A 402 7.24 -5.78 -18.85
CA GLU A 402 7.13 -4.36 -18.48
C GLU A 402 8.48 -3.79 -18.03
N LEU A 403 9.24 -4.56 -17.25
CA LEU A 403 10.57 -4.13 -16.81
C LEU A 403 11.57 -4.10 -17.97
N GLN A 404 11.49 -5.04 -18.93
CA GLN A 404 12.35 -4.99 -20.13
C GLN A 404 12.08 -3.72 -20.95
N VAL A 405 10.81 -3.42 -21.24
CA VAL A 405 10.43 -2.17 -21.94
C VAL A 405 10.91 -0.93 -21.19
N THR A 406 10.84 -0.96 -19.84
CA THR A 406 11.32 0.15 -19.01
C THR A 406 12.84 0.30 -19.10
N VAL A 407 13.60 -0.80 -19.04
CA VAL A 407 15.07 -0.81 -19.17
C VAL A 407 15.51 -0.27 -20.52
N ASP A 408 14.88 -0.73 -21.62
CA ASP A 408 15.19 -0.28 -22.98
C ASP A 408 14.96 1.24 -23.09
N ALA A 409 13.87 1.75 -22.55
CA ALA A 409 13.58 3.18 -22.52
C ALA A 409 14.58 3.97 -21.66
N LEU A 410 14.99 3.44 -20.49
CA LEU A 410 16.02 4.05 -19.66
C LEU A 410 17.36 4.16 -20.38
N GLU A 411 17.78 3.12 -21.09
CA GLU A 411 19.03 3.12 -21.85
C GLU A 411 19.04 4.21 -22.93
N GLU A 412 17.94 4.39 -23.64
CA GLU A 412 17.78 5.47 -24.61
C GLU A 412 17.83 6.87 -23.95
N GLU A 413 17.16 7.05 -22.81
CA GLU A 413 17.15 8.31 -22.07
C GLU A 413 18.50 8.70 -21.43
N LEU A 414 19.37 7.73 -21.16
CA LEU A 414 20.71 7.96 -20.63
C LEU A 414 21.75 8.25 -21.72
N THR A 415 21.46 7.86 -22.97
CA THR A 415 22.36 8.05 -24.13
C THR A 415 21.99 9.28 -24.97
N ALA A 416 20.83 9.88 -24.76
CA ALA A 416 20.33 11.07 -25.46
C ALA A 416 20.84 12.38 -24.83
#